data_1cd4f41a6fff64c547baea38985f3bdd
#
_entry.id   1cd4f41a6fff64c547baea38985f3bdd
#
_cell.length_a   1.000
_cell.length_b   1.000
_cell.length_c   1.000
_cell.angle_alpha   90.00
_cell.angle_beta   90.00
_cell.angle_gamma   90.00
#
_symmetry.space_group_name_H-M   'P 1'
#
loop_
_entity.id
_entity.type
_entity.pdbx_description
1 polymer ?
#
loop_
_entity_poly.entity_id
_entity_poly.type
_entity_poly.pdbx_seq_one_letter_code
_entity_poly.pdbx_strand_id
1 'polypeptide(L)'
;MDNTVRSDLQEALNVCRGAFFSAAFFSMFINFLMLVPVIYMLQLYDRVVPTGSESTLYTLTLIMLVLFLTLGLLEWVRTQILVRVSTRLETMLHHRLFEVAFRQSLYSGGVTASAQPLDDLTALRQFLTGNGLFAFFDAPWLPFYIIVMFMFHPWYGWMAILTAIVLLIMAVVNEKLTSAPLSDANTLAASGRAQVNKNLRNSEVIEAMGMLSNVRQRWLDNAYDVLVLQSKASARGGMITALSKVTRMTAQSVILGIGAFLVIQGEISPGMMIAGSILLGRALAPIDLLIGSWKGFIAARGQYNRVNELLLNIPAYLETMPLPVPVGKIEVENIFIVPPGAQE
;
A
#
# COMPACT_ATOMS: atom_id res chain seq x y z
N MET A 1 11.71 26.22 -17.78
CA MET A 1 12.35 25.12 -17.02
C MET A 1 11.86 25.28 -15.60
N ASP A 2 10.77 24.58 -15.27
CA ASP A 2 10.19 24.60 -13.93
C ASP A 2 11.17 23.96 -12.93
N ASN A 3 11.85 24.79 -12.16
CA ASN A 3 12.58 24.39 -10.96
C ASN A 3 11.55 24.12 -9.84
N THR A 4 10.76 23.08 -9.97
CA THR A 4 9.97 22.57 -8.85
C THR A 4 10.96 22.07 -7.81
N VAL A 5 11.08 22.80 -6.70
CA VAL A 5 11.89 22.39 -5.54
C VAL A 5 11.43 21.01 -5.13
N ARG A 6 12.25 20.00 -5.40
CA ARG A 6 11.95 18.61 -5.01
C ARG A 6 12.16 18.49 -3.50
N SER A 7 11.22 17.85 -2.83
CA SER A 7 11.42 17.54 -1.41
C SER A 7 12.44 16.40 -1.25
N ASP A 8 13.11 16.39 -0.09
CA ASP A 8 14.05 15.32 0.28
C ASP A 8 13.40 13.92 0.17
N LEU A 9 12.08 13.82 0.39
CA LEU A 9 11.30 12.59 0.22
C LEU A 9 11.23 12.16 -1.26
N GLN A 10 11.00 13.11 -2.18
CA GLN A 10 10.96 12.82 -3.61
C GLN A 10 12.35 12.42 -4.13
N GLU A 11 13.39 13.03 -3.62
CA GLU A 11 14.77 12.68 -3.96
C GLU A 11 15.12 11.28 -3.46
N ALA A 12 14.79 10.93 -2.21
CA ALA A 12 14.96 9.60 -1.65
C ALA A 12 14.22 8.51 -2.45
N LEU A 13 12.99 8.78 -2.89
CA LEU A 13 12.23 7.87 -3.75
C LEU A 13 12.87 7.72 -5.13
N ASN A 14 13.41 8.80 -5.71
CA ASN A 14 14.13 8.73 -6.98
C ASN A 14 15.41 7.88 -6.89
N VAL A 15 16.17 7.99 -5.80
CA VAL A 15 17.34 7.13 -5.54
C VAL A 15 16.92 5.64 -5.45
N CYS A 16 15.74 5.35 -4.94
CA CYS A 16 15.20 3.98 -4.86
C CYS A 16 14.54 3.48 -6.16
N ARG A 17 14.42 4.32 -7.19
CA ARG A 17 13.71 3.98 -8.45
C ARG A 17 14.24 2.72 -9.12
N GLY A 18 15.57 2.52 -9.14
CA GLY A 18 16.18 1.32 -9.72
C GLY A 18 15.72 0.03 -9.03
N ALA A 19 15.53 0.05 -7.71
CA ALA A 19 15.06 -1.10 -6.97
C ALA A 19 13.57 -1.39 -7.24
N PHE A 20 12.73 -0.36 -7.44
CA PHE A 20 11.34 -0.55 -7.88
C PHE A 20 11.27 -1.17 -9.28
N PHE A 21 12.13 -0.76 -10.22
CA PHE A 21 12.24 -1.41 -11.52
C PHE A 21 12.69 -2.87 -11.40
N SER A 22 13.65 -3.17 -10.54
CA SER A 22 14.05 -4.55 -10.27
C SER A 22 12.89 -5.37 -9.71
N ALA A 23 12.11 -4.83 -8.76
CA ALA A 23 10.92 -5.51 -8.23
C ALA A 23 9.86 -5.77 -9.33
N ALA A 24 9.63 -4.79 -10.22
CA ALA A 24 8.74 -4.94 -11.37
C ALA A 24 9.24 -6.02 -12.35
N PHE A 25 10.55 -6.10 -12.58
CA PHE A 25 11.18 -7.12 -13.40
C PHE A 25 10.99 -8.53 -12.79
N PHE A 26 11.19 -8.70 -11.50
CA PHE A 26 10.90 -9.97 -10.84
C PHE A 26 9.40 -10.31 -10.86
N SER A 27 8.51 -9.30 -10.73
CA SER A 27 7.07 -9.52 -10.89
C SER A 27 6.70 -10.07 -12.26
N MET A 28 7.43 -9.71 -13.31
CA MET A 28 7.23 -10.31 -14.64
C MET A 28 7.41 -11.83 -14.59
N PHE A 29 8.54 -12.31 -14.10
CA PHE A 29 8.80 -13.75 -14.03
C PHE A 29 7.84 -14.48 -13.10
N ILE A 30 7.49 -13.86 -11.96
CA ILE A 30 6.51 -14.41 -11.03
C ILE A 30 5.15 -14.59 -11.75
N ASN A 31 4.69 -13.59 -12.50
CA ASN A 31 3.42 -13.65 -13.21
C ASN A 31 3.45 -14.69 -14.37
N PHE A 32 4.59 -14.89 -15.04
CA PHE A 32 4.75 -16.00 -15.98
C PHE A 32 4.70 -17.37 -15.28
N LEU A 33 5.38 -17.52 -14.14
CA LEU A 33 5.36 -18.78 -13.38
C LEU A 33 3.98 -19.08 -12.76
N MET A 34 3.15 -18.06 -12.57
CA MET A 34 1.74 -18.23 -12.15
C MET A 34 0.88 -18.96 -13.20
N LEU A 35 1.38 -19.15 -14.45
CA LEU A 35 0.74 -20.02 -15.43
C LEU A 35 1.05 -21.50 -15.21
N VAL A 36 2.05 -21.85 -14.40
CA VAL A 36 2.45 -23.25 -14.17
C VAL A 36 1.27 -24.13 -13.69
N PRO A 37 0.44 -23.74 -12.70
CA PRO A 37 -0.72 -24.53 -12.32
C PRO A 37 -1.70 -24.75 -13.46
N VAL A 38 -1.88 -23.73 -14.33
CA VAL A 38 -2.78 -23.78 -15.49
C VAL A 38 -2.29 -24.80 -16.50
N ILE A 39 -0.99 -24.73 -16.86
CA ILE A 39 -0.36 -25.66 -17.80
C ILE A 39 -0.33 -27.07 -17.22
N TYR A 40 -0.04 -27.21 -15.92
CA TYR A 40 -0.02 -28.51 -15.27
C TYR A 40 -1.40 -29.19 -15.32
N MET A 41 -2.47 -28.46 -14.99
CA MET A 41 -3.84 -28.99 -15.07
C MET A 41 -4.24 -29.37 -16.50
N LEU A 42 -3.86 -28.55 -17.48
CA LEU A 42 -4.10 -28.85 -18.88
C LEU A 42 -3.43 -30.17 -19.30
N GLN A 43 -2.13 -30.33 -19.00
CA GLN A 43 -1.41 -31.56 -19.33
C GLN A 43 -1.91 -32.77 -18.55
N LEU A 44 -2.31 -32.57 -17.30
CA LEU A 44 -2.82 -33.64 -16.44
C LEU A 44 -4.10 -34.23 -17.03
N TYR A 45 -5.09 -33.38 -17.35
CA TYR A 45 -6.41 -33.85 -17.82
C TYR A 45 -6.41 -34.25 -19.29
N ASP A 46 -5.61 -33.63 -20.14
CA ASP A 46 -5.63 -33.89 -21.58
C ASP A 46 -4.65 -34.99 -22.00
N ARG A 47 -3.61 -35.26 -21.19
CA ARG A 47 -2.59 -36.22 -21.55
C ARG A 47 -2.43 -37.35 -20.55
N VAL A 48 -2.26 -37.03 -19.26
CA VAL A 48 -1.94 -38.05 -18.24
C VAL A 48 -3.13 -38.96 -17.95
N VAL A 49 -4.30 -38.35 -17.68
CA VAL A 49 -5.52 -39.09 -17.32
C VAL A 49 -5.99 -40.00 -18.47
N PRO A 50 -6.06 -39.56 -19.73
CA PRO A 50 -6.50 -40.44 -20.82
C PRO A 50 -5.50 -41.56 -21.17
N THR A 51 -4.20 -41.31 -20.98
CA THR A 51 -3.16 -42.32 -21.28
C THR A 51 -2.83 -43.26 -20.15
N GLY A 52 -3.25 -42.92 -18.90
CA GLY A 52 -2.91 -43.69 -17.69
C GLY A 52 -1.41 -43.80 -17.40
N SER A 53 -0.58 -42.89 -17.95
CA SER A 53 0.86 -42.91 -17.84
C SER A 53 1.35 -42.37 -16.50
N GLU A 54 1.70 -43.25 -15.55
CA GLU A 54 2.28 -42.86 -14.25
C GLU A 54 3.65 -42.17 -14.42
N SER A 55 4.48 -42.62 -15.35
CA SER A 55 5.80 -41.99 -15.58
C SER A 55 5.68 -40.51 -16.01
N THR A 56 4.70 -40.23 -16.86
CA THR A 56 4.40 -38.85 -17.28
C THR A 56 3.88 -38.01 -16.10
N LEU A 57 3.03 -38.60 -15.24
CA LEU A 57 2.53 -37.95 -14.03
C LEU A 57 3.68 -37.53 -13.10
N TYR A 58 4.58 -38.50 -12.77
CA TYR A 58 5.71 -38.20 -11.89
C TYR A 58 6.63 -37.10 -12.48
N THR A 59 6.92 -37.17 -13.77
CA THR A 59 7.77 -36.18 -14.43
C THR A 59 7.15 -34.78 -14.43
N LEU A 60 5.87 -34.66 -14.80
CA LEU A 60 5.16 -33.37 -14.80
C LEU A 60 5.04 -32.79 -13.39
N THR A 61 4.76 -33.64 -12.40
CA THR A 61 4.68 -33.20 -10.99
C THR A 61 6.04 -32.72 -10.49
N LEU A 62 7.13 -33.41 -10.82
CA LEU A 62 8.48 -33.00 -10.46
C LEU A 62 8.81 -31.62 -11.07
N ILE A 63 8.52 -31.42 -12.37
CA ILE A 63 8.73 -30.15 -13.05
C ILE A 63 7.92 -29.05 -12.37
N MET A 64 6.64 -29.29 -12.06
CA MET A 64 5.78 -28.34 -11.36
C MET A 64 6.37 -27.94 -10.00
N LEU A 65 6.84 -28.91 -9.21
CA LEU A 65 7.45 -28.65 -7.90
C LEU A 65 8.72 -27.80 -8.00
N VAL A 66 9.58 -28.07 -8.99
CA VAL A 66 10.78 -27.24 -9.24
C VAL A 66 10.40 -25.82 -9.63
N LEU A 67 9.40 -25.66 -10.50
CA LEU A 67 8.92 -24.32 -10.91
C LEU A 67 8.25 -23.58 -9.74
N PHE A 68 7.54 -24.25 -8.85
CA PHE A 68 6.98 -23.64 -7.64
C PHE A 68 8.06 -23.26 -6.63
N LEU A 69 9.11 -24.06 -6.48
CA LEU A 69 10.26 -23.67 -5.68
C LEU A 69 10.92 -22.39 -6.24
N THR A 70 11.10 -22.35 -7.58
CA THR A 70 11.62 -21.16 -8.26
C THR A 70 10.72 -19.94 -8.05
N LEU A 71 9.40 -20.11 -8.15
CA LEU A 71 8.42 -19.05 -7.87
C LEU A 71 8.56 -18.53 -6.44
N GLY A 72 8.63 -19.42 -5.45
CA GLY A 72 8.81 -19.04 -4.05
C GLY A 72 10.12 -18.28 -3.81
N LEU A 73 11.22 -18.70 -4.46
CA LEU A 73 12.50 -18.00 -4.39
C LEU A 73 12.41 -16.59 -5.01
N LEU A 74 11.74 -16.42 -6.15
CA LEU A 74 11.55 -15.12 -6.79
C LEU A 74 10.67 -14.20 -5.94
N GLU A 75 9.60 -14.71 -5.33
CA GLU A 75 8.77 -13.94 -4.40
C GLU A 75 9.57 -13.50 -3.17
N TRP A 76 10.41 -14.38 -2.63
CA TRP A 76 11.30 -14.03 -1.52
C TRP A 76 12.31 -12.95 -1.92
N VAL A 77 12.96 -13.05 -3.08
CA VAL A 77 13.89 -12.04 -3.60
C VAL A 77 13.18 -10.70 -3.79
N ARG A 78 11.99 -10.69 -4.41
CA ARG A 78 11.17 -9.48 -4.59
C ARG A 78 10.86 -8.81 -3.24
N THR A 79 10.48 -9.59 -2.25
CA THR A 79 10.23 -9.10 -0.89
C THR A 79 11.48 -8.50 -0.26
N GLN A 80 12.64 -9.16 -0.40
CA GLN A 80 13.92 -8.65 0.12
C GLN A 80 14.33 -7.33 -0.55
N ILE A 81 14.07 -7.15 -1.85
CA ILE A 81 14.31 -5.89 -2.55
C ILE A 81 13.48 -4.77 -1.91
N LEU A 82 12.17 -4.98 -1.68
CA LEU A 82 11.31 -3.96 -1.08
C LEU A 82 11.67 -3.66 0.39
N VAL A 83 12.08 -4.67 1.15
CA VAL A 83 12.59 -4.47 2.51
C VAL A 83 13.84 -3.59 2.48
N ARG A 84 14.78 -3.84 1.58
CA ARG A 84 15.99 -2.98 1.44
C ARG A 84 15.64 -1.57 1.01
N VAL A 85 14.68 -1.39 0.09
CA VAL A 85 14.17 -0.07 -0.30
C VAL A 85 13.61 0.68 0.89
N SER A 86 12.76 0.03 1.67
CA SER A 86 12.11 0.64 2.83
C SER A 86 13.13 1.03 3.92
N THR A 87 14.11 0.16 4.21
CA THR A 87 15.20 0.46 5.14
C THR A 87 16.06 1.62 4.66
N ARG A 88 16.41 1.64 3.36
CA ARG A 88 17.20 2.72 2.78
C ARG A 88 16.45 4.07 2.86
N LEU A 89 15.16 4.07 2.53
CA LEU A 89 14.31 5.26 2.62
C LEU A 89 14.28 5.80 4.07
N GLU A 90 14.12 4.92 5.05
CA GLU A 90 14.12 5.27 6.46
C GLU A 90 15.47 5.86 6.89
N THR A 91 16.58 5.22 6.53
CA THR A 91 17.92 5.70 6.87
C THR A 91 18.22 7.08 6.27
N MET A 92 17.76 7.34 5.03
CA MET A 92 17.96 8.64 4.37
C MET A 92 17.12 9.75 5.02
N LEU A 93 15.90 9.45 5.44
CA LEU A 93 14.94 10.46 5.90
C LEU A 93 14.87 10.60 7.42
N HIS A 94 15.30 9.61 8.19
CA HIS A 94 15.14 9.59 9.64
C HIS A 94 15.83 10.77 10.33
N HIS A 95 17.11 11.01 9.99
CA HIS A 95 17.87 12.13 10.54
C HIS A 95 17.24 13.48 10.14
N ARG A 96 16.86 13.60 8.89
CA ARG A 96 16.26 14.82 8.34
C ARG A 96 14.90 15.12 8.96
N LEU A 97 14.05 14.13 9.10
CA LEU A 97 12.73 14.29 9.74
C LEU A 97 12.84 14.61 11.22
N PHE A 98 13.81 14.02 11.92
CA PHE A 98 14.09 14.38 13.32
C PHE A 98 14.47 15.86 13.44
N GLU A 99 15.39 16.33 12.60
CA GLU A 99 15.82 17.73 12.58
C GLU A 99 14.64 18.68 12.27
N VAL A 100 13.82 18.34 11.28
CA VAL A 100 12.63 19.12 10.91
C VAL A 100 11.60 19.16 12.02
N ALA A 101 11.31 18.02 12.65
CA ALA A 101 10.40 17.95 13.79
C ALA A 101 10.89 18.79 14.98
N PHE A 102 12.20 18.78 15.25
CA PHE A 102 12.82 19.57 16.29
C PHE A 102 12.72 21.07 15.99
N ARG A 103 13.02 21.50 14.75
CA ARG A 103 12.90 22.91 14.33
C ARG A 103 11.46 23.39 14.34
N GLN A 104 10.53 22.57 13.88
CA GLN A 104 9.11 22.91 13.96
C GLN A 104 8.68 23.15 15.41
N SER A 105 9.20 22.36 16.33
CA SER A 105 8.97 22.55 17.76
C SER A 105 9.58 23.86 18.25
N LEU A 106 10.79 24.20 17.85
CA LEU A 106 11.46 25.47 18.21
C LEU A 106 10.71 26.68 17.69
N TYR A 107 10.36 26.72 16.39
CA TYR A 107 9.66 27.85 15.78
C TYR A 107 8.26 28.08 16.35
N SER A 108 7.62 27.02 16.84
CA SER A 108 6.29 27.11 17.46
C SER A 108 6.33 27.33 18.97
N GLY A 109 7.50 27.61 19.57
CA GLY A 109 7.62 27.70 21.03
C GLY A 109 7.22 26.42 21.76
N GLY A 110 7.41 25.26 21.16
CA GLY A 110 7.04 23.95 21.70
C GLY A 110 5.56 23.58 21.53
N VAL A 111 4.72 24.45 20.96
CA VAL A 111 3.28 24.21 20.80
C VAL A 111 3.00 23.03 19.86
N THR A 112 3.77 22.90 18.76
CA THR A 112 3.61 21.85 17.74
C THR A 112 4.59 20.68 17.89
N ALA A 113 5.25 20.55 19.04
CA ALA A 113 6.19 19.43 19.27
C ALA A 113 5.44 18.09 19.17
N SER A 114 5.80 17.29 18.16
CA SER A 114 5.19 15.99 17.89
C SER A 114 6.17 15.05 17.20
N ALA A 115 6.16 13.79 17.57
CA ALA A 115 6.89 12.73 16.89
C ALA A 115 6.15 12.21 15.62
N GLN A 116 4.98 12.78 15.31
CA GLN A 116 4.14 12.32 14.20
C GLN A 116 4.87 12.18 12.86
N PRO A 117 5.82 13.05 12.44
CA PRO A 117 6.56 12.88 11.19
C PRO A 117 7.38 11.58 11.13
N LEU A 118 7.91 11.13 12.28
CA LEU A 118 8.66 9.87 12.39
C LEU A 118 7.71 8.66 12.33
N ASP A 119 6.54 8.77 12.98
CA ASP A 119 5.48 7.75 12.91
C ASP A 119 4.94 7.63 11.48
N ASP A 120 4.73 8.75 10.79
CA ASP A 120 4.27 8.79 9.40
C ASP A 120 5.29 8.13 8.45
N LEU A 121 6.60 8.35 8.65
CA LEU A 121 7.64 7.65 7.88
C LEU A 121 7.61 6.13 8.13
N THR A 122 7.47 5.72 9.39
CA THR A 122 7.39 4.31 9.77
C THR A 122 6.18 3.62 9.13
N ALA A 123 5.02 4.29 9.15
CA ALA A 123 3.80 3.77 8.54
C ALA A 123 3.90 3.73 7.00
N LEU A 124 4.53 4.72 6.36
CA LEU A 124 4.82 4.70 4.94
C LEU A 124 5.72 3.52 4.55
N ARG A 125 6.76 3.26 5.35
CA ARG A 125 7.65 2.10 5.21
C ARG A 125 6.86 0.78 5.29
N GLN A 126 5.97 0.64 6.27
CA GLN A 126 5.14 -0.56 6.43
C GLN A 126 4.23 -0.79 5.22
N PHE A 127 3.70 0.27 4.62
CA PHE A 127 2.92 0.15 3.38
C PHE A 127 3.79 -0.31 2.20
N LEU A 128 5.02 0.23 2.06
CA LEU A 128 5.96 -0.13 0.98
C LEU A 128 6.44 -1.59 1.06
N THR A 129 6.44 -2.19 2.25
CA THR A 129 6.79 -3.62 2.45
C THR A 129 5.56 -4.54 2.51
N GLY A 130 4.35 -3.95 2.48
CA GLY A 130 3.09 -4.68 2.61
C GLY A 130 2.58 -5.26 1.30
N ASN A 131 1.65 -6.21 1.42
CA ASN A 131 1.02 -6.89 0.28
C ASN A 131 0.28 -5.94 -0.68
N GLY A 132 -0.13 -4.75 -0.20
CA GLY A 132 -0.81 -3.75 -1.03
C GLY A 132 0.04 -3.24 -2.19
N LEU A 133 1.35 -3.10 -2.00
CA LEU A 133 2.24 -2.65 -3.06
C LEU A 133 2.41 -3.70 -4.17
N PHE A 134 2.39 -4.99 -3.84
CA PHE A 134 2.50 -6.06 -4.83
C PHE A 134 1.34 -6.02 -5.84
N ALA A 135 0.14 -5.64 -5.41
CA ALA A 135 -1.01 -5.50 -6.30
C ALA A 135 -0.74 -4.49 -7.44
N PHE A 136 -0.01 -3.40 -7.17
CA PHE A 136 0.36 -2.42 -8.20
C PHE A 136 1.40 -2.96 -9.20
N PHE A 137 2.27 -3.88 -8.80
CA PHE A 137 3.21 -4.54 -9.71
C PHE A 137 2.57 -5.67 -10.52
N ASP A 138 1.55 -6.31 -9.95
CA ASP A 138 0.91 -7.47 -10.58
C ASP A 138 -0.31 -7.05 -11.44
N ALA A 139 -0.98 -5.91 -11.16
CA ALA A 139 -2.11 -5.41 -11.95
C ALA A 139 -1.81 -5.18 -13.45
N PRO A 140 -0.63 -4.68 -13.86
CA PRO A 140 -0.29 -4.51 -15.28
C PRO A 140 -0.27 -5.83 -16.08
N TRP A 141 -0.24 -6.99 -15.41
CA TRP A 141 -0.24 -8.31 -16.05
C TRP A 141 -1.64 -8.82 -16.38
N LEU A 142 -2.69 -8.14 -15.93
CA LEU A 142 -4.08 -8.49 -16.25
C LEU A 142 -4.32 -8.65 -17.74
N PRO A 143 -3.92 -7.72 -18.66
CA PRO A 143 -4.11 -7.89 -20.09
C PRO A 143 -3.42 -9.13 -20.66
N PHE A 144 -2.24 -9.50 -20.11
CA PHE A 144 -1.54 -10.70 -20.52
C PHE A 144 -2.37 -11.96 -20.25
N TYR A 145 -2.93 -12.09 -19.04
CA TYR A 145 -3.80 -13.22 -18.72
C TYR A 145 -5.07 -13.25 -19.58
N ILE A 146 -5.65 -12.08 -19.89
CA ILE A 146 -6.82 -11.99 -20.79
C ILE A 146 -6.46 -12.47 -22.19
N ILE A 147 -5.28 -12.11 -22.72
CA ILE A 147 -4.79 -12.60 -24.01
C ILE A 147 -4.68 -14.13 -24.00
N VAL A 148 -4.09 -14.70 -22.95
CA VAL A 148 -4.00 -16.17 -22.83
C VAL A 148 -5.39 -16.81 -22.78
N MET A 149 -6.38 -16.19 -22.13
CA MET A 149 -7.76 -16.68 -22.11
C MET A 149 -8.41 -16.64 -23.48
N PHE A 150 -8.14 -15.61 -24.31
CA PHE A 150 -8.57 -15.56 -25.70
C PHE A 150 -7.92 -16.66 -26.56
N MET A 151 -6.69 -17.05 -26.26
CA MET A 151 -6.02 -18.16 -26.95
C MET A 151 -6.68 -19.52 -26.63
N PHE A 152 -7.31 -19.65 -25.45
CA PHE A 152 -8.05 -20.86 -25.11
C PHE A 152 -9.37 -20.90 -25.88
N HIS A 153 -10.20 -19.88 -25.71
CA HIS A 153 -11.46 -19.72 -26.44
C HIS A 153 -11.98 -18.27 -26.37
N PRO A 154 -12.61 -17.71 -27.42
CA PRO A 154 -13.14 -16.34 -27.39
C PRO A 154 -14.11 -16.06 -26.24
N TRP A 155 -15.00 -17.00 -25.90
CA TRP A 155 -15.92 -16.84 -24.76
C TRP A 155 -15.18 -16.64 -23.42
N TYR A 156 -14.02 -17.27 -23.24
CA TYR A 156 -13.20 -17.11 -22.04
C TYR A 156 -12.61 -15.72 -21.93
N GLY A 157 -12.10 -15.20 -23.06
CA GLY A 157 -11.59 -13.84 -23.12
C GLY A 157 -12.66 -12.79 -22.82
N TRP A 158 -13.85 -12.92 -23.42
CA TRP A 158 -14.95 -11.99 -23.16
C TRP A 158 -15.46 -12.05 -21.73
N MET A 159 -15.57 -13.24 -21.14
CA MET A 159 -15.92 -13.40 -19.72
C MET A 159 -14.89 -12.76 -18.79
N ALA A 160 -13.60 -12.90 -19.12
CA ALA A 160 -12.53 -12.27 -18.34
C ALA A 160 -12.61 -10.75 -18.41
N ILE A 161 -12.83 -10.18 -19.60
CA ILE A 161 -13.01 -8.73 -19.77
C ILE A 161 -14.22 -8.24 -18.97
N LEU A 162 -15.37 -8.91 -19.14
CA LEU A 162 -16.61 -8.53 -18.44
C LEU A 162 -16.39 -8.52 -16.91
N THR A 163 -15.81 -9.59 -16.40
CA THR A 163 -15.55 -9.72 -14.94
C THR A 163 -14.52 -8.68 -14.46
N ALA A 164 -13.45 -8.45 -15.23
CA ALA A 164 -12.45 -7.43 -14.91
C ALA A 164 -13.08 -6.03 -14.88
N ILE A 165 -13.94 -5.68 -15.83
CA ILE A 165 -14.66 -4.40 -15.85
C ILE A 165 -15.55 -4.27 -14.61
N VAL A 166 -16.33 -5.30 -14.25
CA VAL A 166 -17.19 -5.28 -13.07
C VAL A 166 -16.35 -5.04 -11.80
N LEU A 167 -15.24 -5.77 -11.64
CA LEU A 167 -14.35 -5.61 -10.48
C LEU A 167 -13.65 -4.23 -10.46
N LEU A 168 -13.27 -3.68 -11.61
CA LEU A 168 -12.71 -2.34 -11.70
C LEU A 168 -13.74 -1.27 -11.32
N ILE A 169 -15.00 -1.42 -11.76
CA ILE A 169 -16.09 -0.53 -11.33
C ILE A 169 -16.25 -0.62 -9.81
N MET A 170 -16.23 -1.83 -9.24
CA MET A 170 -16.30 -2.03 -7.79
C MET A 170 -15.10 -1.39 -7.06
N ALA A 171 -13.90 -1.45 -7.63
CA ALA A 171 -12.73 -0.77 -7.07
C ALA A 171 -12.91 0.75 -7.05
N VAL A 172 -13.40 1.36 -8.13
CA VAL A 172 -13.70 2.80 -8.20
C VAL A 172 -14.81 3.19 -7.23
N VAL A 173 -15.86 2.39 -7.12
CA VAL A 173 -16.95 2.60 -6.15
C VAL A 173 -16.41 2.53 -4.72
N ASN A 174 -15.54 1.55 -4.43
CA ASN A 174 -14.87 1.43 -3.13
C ASN A 174 -14.08 2.70 -2.80
N GLU A 175 -13.28 3.20 -3.75
CA GLU A 175 -12.54 4.44 -3.58
C GLU A 175 -13.47 5.61 -3.21
N LYS A 176 -14.49 5.86 -4.01
CA LYS A 176 -15.42 6.98 -3.79
C LYS A 176 -16.18 6.90 -2.47
N LEU A 177 -16.54 5.68 -2.03
CA LEU A 177 -17.32 5.49 -0.80
C LEU A 177 -16.48 5.49 0.48
N THR A 178 -15.19 5.15 0.38
CA THR A 178 -14.32 4.97 1.56
C THR A 178 -13.27 6.07 1.72
N SER A 179 -12.86 6.73 0.63
CA SER A 179 -11.77 7.70 0.62
C SER A 179 -12.07 8.92 1.53
N ALA A 180 -13.20 9.59 1.34
CA ALA A 180 -13.54 10.80 2.11
C ALA A 180 -13.69 10.49 3.61
N PRO A 181 -14.54 9.53 4.06
CA PRO A 181 -14.67 9.24 5.49
C PRO A 181 -13.34 8.80 6.14
N LEU A 182 -12.48 8.12 5.40
CA LEU A 182 -11.19 7.66 5.92
C LEU A 182 -10.17 8.80 6.02
N SER A 183 -10.15 9.71 5.03
CA SER A 183 -9.32 10.91 5.07
C SER A 183 -9.70 11.80 6.25
N ASP A 184 -11.02 12.05 6.44
CA ASP A 184 -11.54 12.85 7.53
C ASP A 184 -11.21 12.21 8.89
N ALA A 185 -11.40 10.90 9.02
CA ALA A 185 -11.03 10.15 10.22
C ALA A 185 -9.53 10.24 10.53
N ASN A 186 -8.67 10.15 9.52
CA ASN A 186 -7.22 10.25 9.71
C ASN A 186 -6.81 11.67 10.15
N THR A 187 -7.40 12.70 9.56
CA THR A 187 -7.16 14.11 9.92
C THR A 187 -7.62 14.39 11.35
N LEU A 188 -8.82 13.94 11.69
CA LEU A 188 -9.39 14.10 13.04
C LEU A 188 -8.58 13.33 14.09
N ALA A 189 -8.13 12.12 13.77
CA ALA A 189 -7.26 11.34 14.65
C ALA A 189 -5.89 12.02 14.87
N ALA A 190 -5.31 12.62 13.82
CA ALA A 190 -4.04 13.35 13.93
C ALA A 190 -4.20 14.59 14.83
N SER A 191 -5.25 15.39 14.62
CA SER A 191 -5.55 16.57 15.48
C SER A 191 -5.84 16.17 16.92
N GLY A 192 -6.58 15.08 17.14
CA GLY A 192 -6.84 14.52 18.46
C GLY A 192 -5.57 14.10 19.19
N ARG A 193 -4.63 13.43 18.51
CA ARG A 193 -3.31 13.09 19.08
C ARG A 193 -2.50 14.33 19.45
N ALA A 194 -2.48 15.36 18.60
CA ALA A 194 -1.81 16.62 18.90
C ALA A 194 -2.41 17.29 20.15
N GLN A 195 -3.74 17.29 20.28
CA GLN A 195 -4.44 17.82 21.46
C GLN A 195 -4.08 17.03 22.73
N VAL A 196 -4.06 15.70 22.68
CA VAL A 196 -3.64 14.85 23.81
C VAL A 196 -2.21 15.18 24.23
N ASN A 197 -1.27 15.26 23.29
CA ASN A 197 0.11 15.61 23.58
C ASN A 197 0.26 16.98 24.25
N LYS A 198 -0.54 17.97 23.82
CA LYS A 198 -0.60 19.30 24.44
C LYS A 198 -1.14 19.23 25.88
N ASN A 199 -2.22 18.47 26.09
CA ASN A 199 -2.83 18.29 27.40
C ASN A 199 -1.89 17.58 28.38
N LEU A 200 -1.18 16.52 27.91
CA LEU A 200 -0.24 15.79 28.74
C LEU A 200 0.95 16.66 29.18
N ARG A 201 1.44 17.56 28.33
CA ARG A 201 2.50 18.52 28.72
C ARG A 201 2.06 19.53 29.77
N ASN A 202 0.78 19.83 29.84
CA ASN A 202 0.19 20.75 30.82
C ASN A 202 -0.61 20.02 31.91
N SER A 203 -0.28 18.74 32.17
CA SER A 203 -1.06 17.88 33.08
C SER A 203 -1.17 18.43 34.49
N GLU A 204 -0.10 19.02 35.05
CA GLU A 204 -0.09 19.63 36.40
C GLU A 204 -1.09 20.78 36.47
N VAL A 205 -1.13 21.66 35.47
CA VAL A 205 -2.06 22.78 35.42
C VAL A 205 -3.51 22.31 35.30
N ILE A 206 -3.75 21.30 34.43
CA ILE A 206 -5.07 20.70 34.20
C ILE A 206 -5.59 20.07 35.52
N GLU A 207 -4.73 19.37 36.25
CA GLU A 207 -5.10 18.76 37.52
C GLU A 207 -5.36 19.82 38.59
N ALA A 208 -4.45 20.80 38.76
CA ALA A 208 -4.59 21.88 39.73
C ALA A 208 -5.87 22.71 39.52
N MET A 209 -6.30 22.87 38.28
CA MET A 209 -7.54 23.58 37.90
C MET A 209 -8.79 22.69 37.95
N GLY A 210 -8.68 21.40 38.24
CA GLY A 210 -9.79 20.46 38.26
C GLY A 210 -10.45 20.25 36.88
N MET A 211 -9.69 20.48 35.77
CA MET A 211 -10.22 20.44 34.41
C MET A 211 -10.17 19.05 33.76
N LEU A 212 -9.65 18.03 34.43
CA LEU A 212 -9.44 16.71 33.84
C LEU A 212 -10.72 16.09 33.27
N SER A 213 -11.87 16.27 33.93
CA SER A 213 -13.16 15.74 33.44
C SER A 213 -13.57 16.37 32.10
N ASN A 214 -13.39 17.67 31.94
CA ASN A 214 -13.73 18.40 30.72
C ASN A 214 -12.78 18.05 29.58
N VAL A 215 -11.48 17.91 29.84
CA VAL A 215 -10.46 17.50 28.87
C VAL A 215 -10.74 16.08 28.41
N ARG A 216 -11.08 15.17 29.32
CA ARG A 216 -11.45 13.79 29.01
C ARG A 216 -12.70 13.74 28.14
N GLN A 217 -13.73 14.53 28.44
CA GLN A 217 -14.97 14.55 27.65
C GLN A 217 -14.69 14.99 26.20
N ARG A 218 -13.96 16.08 26.00
CA ARG A 218 -13.58 16.55 24.65
C ARG A 218 -12.78 15.51 23.87
N TRP A 219 -11.89 14.78 24.55
CA TRP A 219 -11.14 13.70 23.93
C TRP A 219 -12.05 12.52 23.51
N LEU A 220 -13.00 12.15 24.38
CA LEU A 220 -13.98 11.09 24.10
C LEU A 220 -14.85 11.45 22.90
N ASP A 221 -15.33 12.70 22.82
CA ASP A 221 -16.17 13.18 21.71
C ASP A 221 -15.38 13.07 20.39
N ASN A 222 -14.13 13.57 20.35
CA ASN A 222 -13.27 13.45 19.17
C ASN A 222 -12.98 11.98 18.82
N ALA A 223 -12.67 11.15 19.82
CA ALA A 223 -12.41 9.73 19.61
C ALA A 223 -13.64 8.99 19.06
N TYR A 224 -14.83 9.36 19.54
CA TYR A 224 -16.09 8.81 19.05
C TYR A 224 -16.35 9.18 17.59
N ASP A 225 -16.13 10.44 17.20
CA ASP A 225 -16.27 10.89 15.81
C ASP A 225 -15.30 10.15 14.88
N VAL A 226 -14.04 9.95 15.30
CA VAL A 226 -13.06 9.14 14.57
C VAL A 226 -13.57 7.71 14.39
N LEU A 227 -14.09 7.10 15.45
CA LEU A 227 -14.61 5.73 15.42
C LEU A 227 -15.81 5.61 14.48
N VAL A 228 -16.73 6.57 14.50
CA VAL A 228 -17.91 6.60 13.59
C VAL A 228 -17.47 6.66 12.14
N LEU A 229 -16.54 7.56 11.80
CA LEU A 229 -16.02 7.69 10.44
C LEU A 229 -15.27 6.43 9.98
N GLN A 230 -14.41 5.86 10.84
CA GLN A 230 -13.69 4.62 10.55
C GLN A 230 -14.63 3.41 10.41
N SER A 231 -15.63 3.31 11.28
CA SER A 231 -16.63 2.24 11.21
C SER A 231 -17.43 2.31 9.90
N LYS A 232 -17.89 3.53 9.54
CA LYS A 232 -18.60 3.78 8.28
C LYS A 232 -17.76 3.40 7.06
N ALA A 233 -16.48 3.80 7.02
CA ALA A 233 -15.57 3.45 5.95
C ALA A 233 -15.30 1.94 5.92
N SER A 234 -15.07 1.31 7.07
CA SER A 234 -14.78 -0.12 7.18
C SER A 234 -16.00 -0.98 6.79
N ALA A 235 -17.21 -0.60 7.20
CA ALA A 235 -18.43 -1.30 6.81
C ALA A 235 -18.66 -1.24 5.30
N ARG A 236 -18.52 -0.07 4.69
CA ARG A 236 -18.67 0.10 3.23
C ARG A 236 -17.58 -0.67 2.46
N GLY A 237 -16.33 -0.53 2.86
CA GLY A 237 -15.21 -1.26 2.24
C GLY A 237 -15.34 -2.77 2.41
N GLY A 238 -15.75 -3.24 3.58
CA GLY A 238 -16.00 -4.67 3.84
C GLY A 238 -17.11 -5.24 2.97
N MET A 239 -18.21 -4.49 2.79
CA MET A 239 -19.29 -4.89 1.89
C MET A 239 -18.80 -5.04 0.44
N ILE A 240 -18.04 -4.07 -0.07
CA ILE A 240 -17.53 -4.12 -1.45
C ILE A 240 -16.51 -5.26 -1.60
N THR A 241 -15.64 -5.47 -0.62
CA THR A 241 -14.68 -6.59 -0.64
C THR A 241 -15.40 -7.95 -0.65
N ALA A 242 -16.46 -8.10 0.14
CA ALA A 242 -17.28 -9.33 0.15
C ALA A 242 -17.97 -9.53 -1.21
N LEU A 243 -18.57 -8.47 -1.77
CA LEU A 243 -19.24 -8.54 -3.07
C LEU A 243 -18.26 -8.82 -4.21
N SER A 244 -17.07 -8.21 -4.20
CA SER A 244 -15.98 -8.51 -5.15
C SER A 244 -15.58 -9.99 -5.11
N LYS A 245 -15.40 -10.55 -3.90
CA LYS A 245 -15.08 -11.97 -3.73
C LYS A 245 -16.19 -12.87 -4.29
N VAL A 246 -17.46 -12.57 -4.00
CA VAL A 246 -18.60 -13.32 -4.53
C VAL A 246 -18.66 -13.22 -6.05
N THR A 247 -18.48 -12.02 -6.62
CA THR A 247 -18.46 -11.81 -8.08
C THR A 247 -17.38 -12.65 -8.74
N ARG A 248 -16.18 -12.67 -8.18
CA ARG A 248 -15.06 -13.48 -8.69
C ARG A 248 -15.38 -14.98 -8.61
N MET A 249 -15.89 -15.46 -7.47
CA MET A 249 -16.26 -16.89 -7.31
C MET A 249 -17.37 -17.29 -8.28
N THR A 250 -18.38 -16.44 -8.47
CA THR A 250 -19.45 -16.66 -9.44
C THR A 250 -18.88 -16.70 -10.86
N ALA A 251 -18.02 -15.75 -11.24
CA ALA A 251 -17.39 -15.74 -12.54
C ALA A 251 -16.54 -17.01 -12.81
N GLN A 252 -15.80 -17.49 -11.79
CA GLN A 252 -15.04 -18.75 -11.90
C GLN A 252 -15.96 -19.97 -12.08
N SER A 253 -17.10 -19.98 -11.41
CA SER A 253 -18.08 -21.07 -11.57
C SER A 253 -18.78 -21.00 -12.93
N VAL A 254 -19.16 -19.79 -13.38
CA VAL A 254 -19.79 -19.58 -14.69
C VAL A 254 -18.85 -19.97 -15.82
N ILE A 255 -17.57 -19.57 -15.76
CA ILE A 255 -16.59 -19.93 -16.81
C ILE A 255 -16.35 -21.44 -16.86
N LEU A 256 -16.41 -22.13 -15.70
CA LEU A 256 -16.35 -23.59 -15.67
C LEU A 256 -17.56 -24.21 -16.33
N GLY A 257 -18.78 -23.63 -16.11
CA GLY A 257 -20.01 -24.06 -16.78
C GLY A 257 -19.98 -23.83 -18.29
N ILE A 258 -19.52 -22.64 -18.74
CA ILE A 258 -19.29 -22.36 -20.16
C ILE A 258 -18.30 -23.35 -20.73
N GLY A 259 -17.21 -23.63 -20.01
CA GLY A 259 -16.22 -24.63 -20.42
C GLY A 259 -16.81 -26.02 -20.57
N ALA A 260 -17.66 -26.47 -19.65
CA ALA A 260 -18.33 -27.75 -19.77
C ALA A 260 -19.24 -27.81 -21.00
N PHE A 261 -19.95 -26.73 -21.31
CA PHE A 261 -20.75 -26.62 -22.53
C PHE A 261 -19.88 -26.74 -23.79
N LEU A 262 -18.76 -26.03 -23.85
CA LEU A 262 -17.81 -26.08 -24.98
C LEU A 262 -17.14 -27.47 -25.12
N VAL A 263 -16.86 -28.16 -24.00
CA VAL A 263 -16.36 -29.55 -24.02
C VAL A 263 -17.38 -30.49 -24.63
N ILE A 264 -18.68 -30.36 -24.27
CA ILE A 264 -19.76 -31.17 -24.85
C ILE A 264 -19.87 -30.95 -26.36
N GLN A 265 -19.62 -29.72 -26.84
CA GLN A 265 -19.59 -29.41 -28.27
C GLN A 265 -18.29 -29.85 -28.98
N GLY A 266 -17.28 -30.27 -28.21
CA GLY A 266 -15.97 -30.70 -28.74
C GLY A 266 -15.06 -29.54 -29.19
N GLU A 267 -15.36 -28.30 -28.77
CA GLU A 267 -14.57 -27.12 -29.11
C GLU A 267 -13.32 -26.94 -28.26
N ILE A 268 -13.36 -27.40 -27.01
CA ILE A 268 -12.22 -27.37 -26.08
C ILE A 268 -12.05 -28.70 -25.37
N SER A 269 -10.86 -28.90 -24.77
CA SER A 269 -10.57 -30.09 -23.95
C SER A 269 -11.04 -29.93 -22.50
N PRO A 270 -11.27 -31.04 -21.74
CA PRO A 270 -11.53 -30.99 -20.33
C PRO A 270 -10.41 -30.29 -19.51
N GLY A 271 -9.16 -30.42 -19.93
CA GLY A 271 -8.04 -29.71 -19.34
C GLY A 271 -8.15 -28.20 -19.50
N MET A 272 -8.52 -27.72 -20.71
CA MET A 272 -8.76 -26.30 -20.97
C MET A 272 -9.91 -25.73 -20.13
N MET A 273 -10.96 -26.49 -19.87
CA MET A 273 -12.08 -26.10 -19.02
C MET A 273 -11.62 -25.74 -17.62
N ILE A 274 -10.83 -26.61 -16.98
CA ILE A 274 -10.32 -26.40 -15.61
C ILE A 274 -9.26 -25.30 -15.61
N ALA A 275 -8.32 -25.34 -16.58
CA ALA A 275 -7.26 -24.37 -16.73
C ALA A 275 -7.80 -22.95 -16.88
N GLY A 276 -8.88 -22.75 -17.65
CA GLY A 276 -9.54 -21.46 -17.83
C GLY A 276 -10.10 -20.87 -16.54
N SER A 277 -10.73 -21.70 -15.70
CA SER A 277 -11.24 -21.27 -14.39
C SER A 277 -10.12 -20.84 -13.43
N ILE A 278 -9.01 -21.59 -13.40
CA ILE A 278 -7.83 -21.25 -12.60
C ILE A 278 -7.20 -19.95 -13.12
N LEU A 279 -7.07 -19.83 -14.44
CA LEU A 279 -6.49 -18.64 -15.09
C LEU A 279 -7.29 -17.37 -14.80
N LEU A 280 -8.63 -17.45 -14.88
CA LEU A 280 -9.50 -16.33 -14.50
C LEU A 280 -9.25 -15.89 -13.06
N GLY A 281 -9.17 -16.83 -12.13
CA GLY A 281 -8.89 -16.50 -10.72
C GLY A 281 -7.55 -15.81 -10.54
N ARG A 282 -6.52 -16.20 -11.28
CA ARG A 282 -5.20 -15.56 -11.24
C ARG A 282 -5.21 -14.17 -11.88
N ALA A 283 -5.89 -14.02 -13.01
CA ALA A 283 -6.02 -12.73 -13.69
C ALA A 283 -6.69 -11.66 -12.81
N LEU A 284 -7.68 -12.04 -12.01
CA LEU A 284 -8.45 -11.12 -11.19
C LEU A 284 -7.87 -10.88 -9.79
N ALA A 285 -6.94 -11.72 -9.31
CA ALA A 285 -6.37 -11.62 -7.98
C ALA A 285 -5.74 -10.24 -7.66
N PRO A 286 -5.01 -9.57 -8.56
CA PRO A 286 -4.46 -8.24 -8.28
C PRO A 286 -5.54 -7.18 -8.00
N ILE A 287 -6.69 -7.26 -8.68
CA ILE A 287 -7.82 -6.32 -8.46
C ILE A 287 -8.40 -6.51 -7.05
N ASP A 288 -8.61 -7.75 -6.63
CA ASP A 288 -9.08 -8.04 -5.27
C ASP A 288 -8.11 -7.54 -4.20
N LEU A 289 -6.81 -7.71 -4.42
CA LEU A 289 -5.76 -7.19 -3.52
C LEU A 289 -5.78 -5.66 -3.46
N LEU A 290 -5.97 -4.97 -4.60
CA LEU A 290 -6.12 -3.52 -4.63
C LEU A 290 -7.32 -3.06 -3.82
N ILE A 291 -8.49 -3.70 -4.00
CA ILE A 291 -9.71 -3.38 -3.24
C ILE A 291 -9.46 -3.61 -1.73
N GLY A 292 -8.86 -4.74 -1.35
CA GLY A 292 -8.60 -5.09 0.04
C GLY A 292 -7.56 -4.19 0.73
N SER A 293 -6.54 -3.72 0.00
CA SER A 293 -5.47 -2.87 0.54
C SER A 293 -5.76 -1.37 0.43
N TRP A 294 -6.92 -0.97 -0.11
CA TRP A 294 -7.26 0.42 -0.41
C TRP A 294 -7.18 1.34 0.81
N LYS A 295 -7.66 0.87 1.97
CA LYS A 295 -7.57 1.60 3.24
C LYS A 295 -6.13 1.94 3.60
N GLY A 296 -5.21 0.99 3.45
CA GLY A 296 -3.78 1.20 3.68
C GLY A 296 -3.17 2.21 2.69
N PHE A 297 -3.58 2.16 1.43
CA PHE A 297 -3.14 3.09 0.39
C PHE A 297 -3.55 4.54 0.70
N ILE A 298 -4.82 4.78 1.09
CA ILE A 298 -5.30 6.12 1.48
C ILE A 298 -4.52 6.64 2.70
N ALA A 299 -4.28 5.79 3.71
CA ALA A 299 -3.50 6.16 4.87
C ALA A 299 -2.06 6.54 4.49
N ALA A 300 -1.39 5.71 3.69
CA ALA A 300 -0.04 5.96 3.20
C ALA A 300 0.06 7.24 2.36
N ARG A 301 -0.93 7.51 1.49
CA ARG A 301 -1.00 8.76 0.72
C ARG A 301 -1.12 9.99 1.63
N GLY A 302 -1.94 9.92 2.69
CA GLY A 302 -2.06 10.99 3.67
C GLY A 302 -0.76 11.24 4.42
N GLN A 303 -0.07 10.17 4.83
CA GLN A 303 1.24 10.23 5.49
C GLN A 303 2.31 10.83 4.56
N TYR A 304 2.36 10.38 3.30
CA TYR A 304 3.24 10.92 2.28
C TYR A 304 3.06 12.44 2.11
N ASN A 305 1.82 12.90 1.98
CA ASN A 305 1.52 14.32 1.80
C ASN A 305 1.99 15.14 3.01
N ARG A 306 1.70 14.70 4.24
CA ARG A 306 2.14 15.40 5.46
C ARG A 306 3.66 15.49 5.57
N VAL A 307 4.36 14.38 5.34
CA VAL A 307 5.84 14.35 5.36
C VAL A 307 6.41 15.25 4.26
N ASN A 308 5.83 15.20 3.06
CA ASN A 308 6.27 16.01 1.92
C ASN A 308 6.08 17.52 2.16
N GLU A 309 4.92 17.94 2.65
CA GLU A 309 4.65 19.33 3.00
C GLU A 309 5.58 19.83 4.11
N LEU A 310 5.83 19.02 5.11
CA LEU A 310 6.73 19.36 6.21
C LEU A 310 8.16 19.58 5.73
N LEU A 311 8.67 18.70 4.86
CA LEU A 311 10.01 18.81 4.29
C LEU A 311 10.17 19.98 3.32
N LEU A 312 9.09 20.38 2.63
CA LEU A 312 9.07 21.56 1.76
C LEU A 312 9.06 22.87 2.57
N ASN A 313 8.29 22.91 3.68
CA ASN A 313 8.13 24.12 4.49
C ASN A 313 9.36 24.42 5.35
N ILE A 314 10.16 23.42 5.70
CA ILE A 314 11.37 23.59 6.50
C ILE A 314 12.56 23.08 5.68
N PRO A 315 13.24 23.95 4.91
CA PRO A 315 14.36 23.53 4.07
C PRO A 315 15.54 23.01 4.89
N ALA A 316 16.41 22.23 4.23
CA ALA A 316 17.64 21.73 4.85
C ALA A 316 18.50 22.87 5.35
N TYR A 317 19.13 22.67 6.49
CA TYR A 317 20.06 23.67 7.01
C TYR A 317 21.33 23.69 6.16
N LEU A 318 21.65 24.86 5.64
CA LEU A 318 22.97 25.08 5.08
C LEU A 318 23.94 25.11 6.27
N GLU A 319 24.95 24.26 6.23
CA GLU A 319 26.02 24.30 7.23
C GLU A 319 26.57 25.71 7.32
N THR A 320 26.33 26.37 8.45
CA THR A 320 26.91 27.67 8.72
C THR A 320 28.38 27.49 9.12
N MET A 321 29.21 28.48 8.79
CA MET A 321 30.60 28.48 9.21
C MET A 321 30.69 28.21 10.70
N PRO A 322 31.50 27.24 11.16
CA PRO A 322 31.65 26.96 12.58
C PRO A 322 32.21 28.19 13.29
N LEU A 323 31.46 28.70 14.25
CA LEU A 323 31.94 29.79 15.08
C LEU A 323 33.10 29.30 15.98
N PRO A 324 34.07 30.15 16.31
CA PRO A 324 35.13 29.82 17.26
C PRO A 324 34.52 29.44 18.61
N VAL A 325 35.21 28.56 19.35
CA VAL A 325 34.74 28.10 20.66
C VAL A 325 34.50 29.30 21.57
N PRO A 326 33.30 29.48 22.13
CA PRO A 326 32.98 30.64 22.97
C PRO A 326 33.86 30.65 24.22
N VAL A 327 34.44 31.81 24.58
CA VAL A 327 35.32 32.02 25.70
C VAL A 327 34.55 32.33 27.01
N GLY A 328 33.22 32.27 26.95
CA GLY A 328 32.35 32.50 28.12
C GLY A 328 32.08 33.98 28.44
N LYS A 329 32.57 34.93 27.62
CA LYS A 329 32.25 36.35 27.76
C LYS A 329 30.99 36.67 26.97
N ILE A 330 29.94 37.15 27.67
CA ILE A 330 28.67 37.56 27.10
C ILE A 330 28.51 39.06 27.27
N GLU A 331 28.46 39.81 26.18
CA GLU A 331 28.10 41.24 26.17
C GLU A 331 26.73 41.37 25.50
N VAL A 332 25.80 42.02 26.18
CA VAL A 332 24.43 42.18 25.72
C VAL A 332 24.12 43.67 25.61
N GLU A 333 23.96 44.15 24.39
CA GLU A 333 23.63 45.55 24.11
C GLU A 333 22.40 45.64 23.22
N ASN A 334 21.40 46.45 23.63
CA ASN A 334 20.21 46.77 22.83
C ASN A 334 19.47 45.56 22.22
N ILE A 335 19.17 44.53 23.02
CA ILE A 335 18.52 43.31 22.53
C ILE A 335 16.99 43.47 22.59
N PHE A 336 16.35 43.17 21.44
CA PHE A 336 14.92 42.86 21.39
C PHE A 336 14.75 41.33 21.29
N ILE A 337 14.07 40.74 22.27
CA ILE A 337 13.81 39.31 22.28
C ILE A 337 12.34 39.08 21.93
N VAL A 338 12.11 38.47 20.79
CA VAL A 338 10.75 37.99 20.41
C VAL A 338 10.70 36.49 20.75
N PRO A 339 9.83 36.07 21.68
CA PRO A 339 9.69 34.67 22.00
C PRO A 339 9.23 33.86 20.77
N PRO A 340 9.70 32.63 20.55
CA PRO A 340 9.21 31.76 19.49
C PRO A 340 7.69 31.63 19.58
N GLY A 341 7.00 31.90 18.45
CA GLY A 341 5.52 31.84 18.36
C GLY A 341 4.78 33.13 18.75
N ALA A 342 5.46 34.22 19.14
CA ALA A 342 4.86 35.55 19.27
C ALA A 342 4.74 36.18 17.86
N GLN A 343 3.58 36.78 17.56
CA GLN A 343 3.43 37.65 16.41
C GLN A 343 4.11 39.00 16.72
N GLU A 344 4.84 39.56 15.74
CA GLU A 344 5.39 40.91 15.82
C GLU A 344 4.28 41.95 16.00
#